data_4b1ec865f169c242ed6df281c1ccf651
#
_entry.id   4b1ec865f169c242ed6df281c1ccf651
#
_cell.length_a   1.000
_cell.length_b   1.000
_cell.length_c   1.000
_cell.angle_alpha   90.00
_cell.angle_beta   90.00
_cell.angle_gamma   90.00
#
_symmetry.space_group_name_H-M   'P 1'
#
loop_
_entity.id
_entity.type
_entity.pdbx_description
1 polymer ?
#
loop_
_entity_poly.entity_id
_entity_poly.type
_entity_poly.pdbx_seq_one_letter_code
_entity_poly.pdbx_strand_id
1 'polypeptide(L)'
;MNTLLSRLIVYINSCVKKDVIYEIARYIIKNYSYCQNITLKDIIDECYVSRASVTRFCEYFGFHSWNNFQSFLVKTKKVKEQQIESRFSNIDIESIYDHLCYIAKNDSLEFKNNLKKEINALVEIINQSSRIYLFGAVYPLSLAVDFQINMISIGKTVYSDFQSESDYLEPMNEDDLAIILTASGRYVGECKSKFNLICNNAGKKAVISCSNRYSSLQYINHYLYIPTTNKNSFVDFDYYTILILDLIYIEYNLKYCRGK
;
A
#
# COMPACT_ATOMS: atom_id res chain seq x y z
N MET A 1 3.90 12.75 14.49
CA MET A 1 3.87 13.96 13.62
C MET A 1 3.28 13.55 12.28
N ASN A 2 2.17 14.17 11.84
CA ASN A 2 1.61 13.87 10.52
C ASN A 2 2.60 14.31 9.43
N THR A 3 3.17 13.36 8.72
CA THR A 3 4.05 13.68 7.59
C THR A 3 3.22 14.26 6.44
N LEU A 4 3.79 15.09 5.60
CA LEU A 4 3.08 15.61 4.43
C LEU A 4 2.70 14.48 3.47
N LEU A 5 3.53 13.45 3.38
CA LEU A 5 3.23 12.24 2.61
C LEU A 5 1.91 11.59 3.05
N SER A 6 1.68 11.41 4.37
CA SER A 6 0.44 10.81 4.87
C SER A 6 -0.79 11.65 4.52
N ARG A 7 -0.68 12.99 4.52
CA ARG A 7 -1.77 13.89 4.11
C ARG A 7 -2.09 13.76 2.62
N LEU A 8 -1.05 13.68 1.78
CA LEU A 8 -1.21 13.46 0.34
C LEU A 8 -1.86 12.10 0.05
N ILE A 9 -1.41 11.04 0.73
CA ILE A 9 -1.96 9.68 0.57
C ILE A 9 -3.43 9.64 0.98
N VAL A 10 -3.80 10.15 2.15
CA VAL A 10 -5.20 10.18 2.59
C VAL A 10 -6.07 10.95 1.59
N TYR A 11 -5.56 12.07 1.08
CA TYR A 11 -6.27 12.84 0.06
C TYR A 11 -6.52 12.02 -1.21
N ILE A 12 -5.49 11.43 -1.82
CA ILE A 12 -5.65 10.68 -3.08
C ILE A 12 -6.51 9.43 -2.92
N ASN A 13 -6.40 8.72 -1.78
CA ASN A 13 -7.17 7.50 -1.53
C ASN A 13 -8.67 7.79 -1.38
N SER A 14 -9.04 8.94 -0.83
CA SER A 14 -10.44 9.35 -0.61
C SER A 14 -11.01 10.22 -1.73
N CYS A 15 -10.20 10.63 -2.70
CA CYS A 15 -10.63 11.55 -3.75
C CYS A 15 -11.50 10.84 -4.79
N VAL A 16 -12.77 11.23 -4.86
CA VAL A 16 -13.74 10.72 -5.87
C VAL A 16 -13.47 11.34 -7.23
N LYS A 17 -13.15 12.64 -7.25
CA LYS A 17 -12.96 13.41 -8.48
C LYS A 17 -11.47 13.67 -8.71
N LYS A 18 -10.92 13.07 -9.75
CA LYS A 18 -9.52 13.24 -10.15
C LYS A 18 -9.34 14.62 -10.80
N ASP A 19 -9.23 15.64 -9.97
CA ASP A 19 -9.00 17.02 -10.37
C ASP A 19 -7.50 17.38 -10.41
N VAL A 20 -7.22 18.65 -10.68
CA VAL A 20 -5.85 19.18 -10.74
C VAL A 20 -5.07 18.97 -9.43
N ILE A 21 -5.72 19.07 -8.28
CA ILE A 21 -5.07 18.84 -6.97
C ILE A 21 -4.68 17.35 -6.85
N TYR A 22 -5.55 16.45 -7.28
CA TYR A 22 -5.28 15.03 -7.33
C TYR A 22 -4.06 14.70 -8.21
N GLU A 23 -4.00 15.25 -9.43
CA GLU A 23 -2.91 14.97 -10.36
C GLU A 23 -1.56 15.46 -9.81
N ILE A 24 -1.52 16.67 -9.22
CA ILE A 24 -0.29 17.18 -8.58
C ILE A 24 0.12 16.30 -7.38
N ALA A 25 -0.84 15.92 -6.51
CA ALA A 25 -0.57 15.06 -5.36
C ALA A 25 0.00 13.70 -5.81
N ARG A 26 -0.60 13.12 -6.85
CA ARG A 26 -0.19 11.84 -7.43
C ARG A 26 1.23 11.92 -8.03
N TYR A 27 1.53 12.98 -8.76
CA TYR A 27 2.87 13.23 -9.31
C TYR A 27 3.93 13.30 -8.20
N ILE A 28 3.65 14.03 -7.13
CA ILE A 28 4.55 14.16 -5.97
C ILE A 28 4.77 12.82 -5.28
N ILE A 29 3.71 12.02 -5.07
CA ILE A 29 3.82 10.69 -4.46
C ILE A 29 4.64 9.74 -5.34
N LYS A 30 4.40 9.71 -6.64
CA LYS A 30 5.16 8.91 -7.61
C LYS A 30 6.66 9.24 -7.57
N ASN A 31 6.99 10.51 -7.36
CA ASN A 31 8.36 11.02 -7.36
C ASN A 31 8.89 11.30 -5.93
N TYR A 32 8.27 10.70 -4.89
CA TYR A 32 8.59 11.01 -3.49
C TYR A 32 10.06 10.77 -3.14
N SER A 33 10.69 9.75 -3.70
CA SER A 33 12.11 9.45 -3.48
C SER A 33 13.02 10.60 -3.89
N TYR A 34 12.63 11.38 -4.89
CA TYR A 34 13.37 12.50 -5.46
C TYR A 34 12.73 13.87 -5.18
N CYS A 35 11.86 13.96 -4.17
CA CYS A 35 11.04 15.14 -3.91
C CYS A 35 11.85 16.43 -3.69
N GLN A 36 13.11 16.32 -3.28
CA GLN A 36 14.03 17.46 -3.15
C GLN A 36 14.40 18.10 -4.49
N ASN A 37 14.31 17.37 -5.60
CA ASN A 37 14.69 17.80 -6.94
C ASN A 37 13.47 18.25 -7.78
N ILE A 38 12.24 18.02 -7.32
CA ILE A 38 11.04 18.44 -8.05
C ILE A 38 10.96 19.96 -8.09
N THR A 39 11.00 20.51 -9.29
CA THR A 39 10.84 21.97 -9.49
C THR A 39 9.38 22.33 -9.76
N LEU A 40 9.03 23.62 -9.59
CA LEU A 40 7.73 24.14 -10.00
C LEU A 40 7.47 23.89 -11.50
N LYS A 41 8.53 23.97 -12.32
CA LYS A 41 8.45 23.73 -13.77
C LYS A 41 8.08 22.28 -14.06
N ASP A 42 8.71 21.31 -13.37
CA ASP A 42 8.41 19.89 -13.57
C ASP A 42 6.93 19.60 -13.31
N ILE A 43 6.33 20.20 -12.24
CA ILE A 43 4.92 20.02 -11.95
C ILE A 43 4.03 20.60 -13.05
N ILE A 44 4.37 21.80 -13.54
CA ILE A 44 3.61 22.47 -14.60
C ILE A 44 3.64 21.62 -15.87
N ASP A 45 4.83 21.15 -16.26
CA ASP A 45 5.03 20.45 -17.51
C ASP A 45 4.44 19.01 -17.44
N GLU A 46 4.71 18.27 -16.37
CA GLU A 46 4.30 16.87 -16.24
C GLU A 46 2.82 16.67 -15.87
N CYS A 47 2.25 17.60 -15.09
CA CYS A 47 0.82 17.55 -14.75
C CYS A 47 -0.06 18.36 -15.72
N TYR A 48 0.54 19.06 -16.70
CA TYR A 48 -0.17 19.93 -17.65
C TYR A 48 -1.03 21.00 -16.96
N VAL A 49 -0.47 21.65 -15.94
CA VAL A 49 -1.19 22.61 -15.09
C VAL A 49 -0.59 24.01 -15.14
N SER A 50 -1.37 25.02 -14.76
CA SER A 50 -0.85 26.39 -14.65
C SER A 50 -0.11 26.61 -13.32
N ARG A 51 0.74 27.65 -13.28
CA ARG A 51 1.39 28.12 -12.04
C ARG A 51 0.36 28.44 -10.95
N ALA A 52 -0.78 29.05 -11.33
CA ALA A 52 -1.87 29.37 -10.41
C ALA A 52 -2.50 28.10 -9.81
N SER A 53 -2.56 27.02 -10.57
CA SER A 53 -3.03 25.72 -10.08
C SER A 53 -2.10 25.13 -9.03
N VAL A 54 -0.77 25.24 -9.23
CA VAL A 54 0.19 24.79 -8.21
C VAL A 54 0.12 25.65 -6.95
N THR A 55 -0.11 26.96 -7.08
CA THR A 55 -0.32 27.82 -5.90
C THR A 55 -1.56 27.37 -5.12
N ARG A 56 -2.70 27.14 -5.78
CA ARG A 56 -3.93 26.63 -5.14
C ARG A 56 -3.73 25.26 -4.50
N PHE A 57 -2.95 24.39 -5.12
CA PHE A 57 -2.56 23.11 -4.53
C PHE A 57 -1.80 23.32 -3.21
N CYS A 58 -0.80 24.21 -3.20
CA CYS A 58 -0.05 24.51 -1.97
C CYS A 58 -0.97 25.08 -0.86
N GLU A 59 -1.83 26.03 -1.21
CA GLU A 59 -2.81 26.63 -0.29
C GLU A 59 -3.78 25.60 0.29
N TYR A 60 -4.25 24.65 -0.53
CA TYR A 60 -5.12 23.54 -0.10
C TYR A 60 -4.46 22.70 1.02
N PHE A 61 -3.14 22.47 0.92
CA PHE A 61 -2.38 21.79 1.97
C PHE A 61 -1.83 22.72 3.06
N GLY A 62 -2.19 24.01 3.06
CA GLY A 62 -1.81 25.00 4.09
C GLY A 62 -0.43 25.61 3.90
N PHE A 63 0.06 25.71 2.68
CA PHE A 63 1.35 26.31 2.34
C PHE A 63 1.17 27.52 1.42
N HIS A 64 1.95 28.59 1.65
CA HIS A 64 1.88 29.80 0.85
C HIS A 64 2.58 29.71 -0.52
N SER A 65 3.45 28.74 -0.71
CA SER A 65 4.21 28.58 -1.96
C SER A 65 4.73 27.17 -2.14
N TRP A 66 5.13 26.85 -3.38
CA TRP A 66 5.80 25.58 -3.69
C TRP A 66 7.08 25.40 -2.86
N ASN A 67 7.90 26.42 -2.70
CA ASN A 67 9.14 26.31 -1.93
C ASN A 67 8.87 25.95 -0.45
N ASN A 68 7.84 26.54 0.17
CA ASN A 68 7.44 26.18 1.54
C ASN A 68 6.94 24.74 1.62
N PHE A 69 6.10 24.34 0.67
CA PHE A 69 5.59 22.96 0.57
C PHE A 69 6.72 21.96 0.42
N GLN A 70 7.61 22.16 -0.58
CA GLN A 70 8.73 21.28 -0.86
C GLN A 70 9.71 21.18 0.31
N SER A 71 10.07 22.30 0.93
CA SER A 71 10.96 22.32 2.10
C SER A 71 10.38 21.50 3.26
N PHE A 72 9.07 21.60 3.50
CA PHE A 72 8.40 20.80 4.52
C PHE A 72 8.32 19.32 4.13
N LEU A 73 8.07 19.00 2.86
CA LEU A 73 8.06 17.64 2.35
C LEU A 73 9.42 16.95 2.55
N VAL A 74 10.50 17.63 2.17
CA VAL A 74 11.87 17.13 2.34
C VAL A 74 12.22 16.97 3.82
N LYS A 75 11.85 17.92 4.67
CA LYS A 75 12.06 17.82 6.13
C LYS A 75 11.36 16.59 6.71
N THR A 76 10.09 16.38 6.36
CA THR A 76 9.32 15.25 6.89
C THR A 76 9.78 13.92 6.31
N LYS A 77 10.30 13.89 5.08
CA LYS A 77 10.96 12.71 4.49
C LYS A 77 12.18 12.28 5.31
N LYS A 78 13.09 13.22 5.63
CA LYS A 78 14.27 12.93 6.47
C LYS A 78 13.89 12.34 7.84
N VAL A 79 12.85 12.90 8.47
CA VAL A 79 12.35 12.35 9.75
C VAL A 79 11.86 10.91 9.57
N LYS A 80 11.15 10.61 8.46
CA LYS A 80 10.67 9.25 8.18
C LYS A 80 11.82 8.29 7.92
N GLU A 81 12.84 8.72 7.18
CA GLU A 81 14.07 7.94 6.95
C GLU A 81 14.75 7.57 8.28
N GLN A 82 14.92 8.53 9.20
CA GLN A 82 15.49 8.27 10.54
C GLN A 82 14.63 7.30 11.36
N GLN A 83 13.29 7.40 11.28
CA GLN A 83 12.39 6.46 11.95
C GLN A 83 12.54 5.03 11.39
N ILE A 84 12.68 4.90 10.06
CA ILE A 84 12.93 3.63 9.40
C ILE A 84 14.27 3.04 9.88
N GLU A 85 15.35 3.81 9.85
CA GLU A 85 16.66 3.37 10.33
C GLU A 85 16.62 2.91 11.80
N SER A 86 16.01 3.72 12.67
CA SER A 86 15.85 3.38 14.09
C SER A 86 15.05 2.10 14.30
N ARG A 87 13.96 1.91 13.56
CA ARG A 87 13.15 0.70 13.64
C ARG A 87 13.94 -0.55 13.28
N PHE A 88 14.69 -0.49 12.18
CA PHE A 88 15.43 -1.64 11.68
C PHE A 88 16.74 -1.92 12.42
N SER A 89 17.22 -1.02 13.26
CA SER A 89 18.41 -1.25 14.08
C SER A 89 18.23 -2.35 15.11
N ASN A 90 17.00 -2.55 15.61
CA ASN A 90 16.68 -3.46 16.70
C ASN A 90 15.48 -4.36 16.40
N ILE A 91 15.18 -4.63 15.13
CA ILE A 91 14.00 -5.40 14.79
C ILE A 91 14.22 -6.89 15.05
N ASP A 92 13.32 -7.49 15.81
CA ASP A 92 13.20 -8.94 16.00
C ASP A 92 12.01 -9.45 15.18
N ILE A 93 12.30 -9.83 13.94
CA ILE A 93 11.26 -10.33 13.02
C ILE A 93 10.68 -11.67 13.48
N GLU A 94 11.48 -12.49 14.18
CA GLU A 94 11.00 -13.78 14.69
C GLU A 94 9.90 -13.60 15.72
N SER A 95 10.06 -12.63 16.62
CA SER A 95 9.03 -12.28 17.62
C SER A 95 7.73 -11.81 16.96
N ILE A 96 7.79 -11.13 15.81
CA ILE A 96 6.58 -10.70 15.08
C ILE A 96 5.87 -11.91 14.47
N TYR A 97 6.60 -12.87 13.89
CA TYR A 97 6.04 -14.13 13.40
C TYR A 97 5.42 -14.96 14.53
N ASP A 98 6.09 -15.03 15.69
CA ASP A 98 5.57 -15.75 16.88
C ASP A 98 4.28 -15.11 17.39
N HIS A 99 4.21 -13.79 17.41
CA HIS A 99 2.99 -13.09 17.79
C HIS A 99 1.84 -13.36 16.82
N LEU A 100 2.11 -13.41 15.52
CA LEU A 100 1.10 -13.76 14.52
C LEU A 100 0.61 -15.22 14.67
N CYS A 101 1.52 -16.15 14.94
CA CYS A 101 1.18 -17.55 15.26
C CYS A 101 0.31 -17.64 16.53
N TYR A 102 0.65 -16.89 17.57
CA TYR A 102 -0.12 -16.83 18.81
C TYR A 102 -1.57 -16.33 18.58
N ILE A 103 -1.74 -15.25 17.82
CA ILE A 103 -3.07 -14.73 17.47
C ILE A 103 -3.85 -15.75 16.62
N ALA A 104 -3.18 -16.42 15.67
CA ALA A 104 -3.76 -17.47 14.85
C ALA A 104 -4.09 -18.73 15.65
N LYS A 105 -3.70 -18.82 16.92
CA LYS A 105 -3.81 -20.01 17.77
C LYS A 105 -3.22 -21.25 17.11
N ASN A 106 -2.14 -21.07 16.41
CA ASN A 106 -1.40 -22.16 15.74
C ASN A 106 0.11 -21.90 15.89
N ASP A 107 0.67 -22.40 17.00
CA ASP A 107 2.10 -22.23 17.34
C ASP A 107 2.97 -23.35 16.72
N SER A 108 2.45 -24.12 15.75
CA SER A 108 3.24 -25.16 15.11
C SER A 108 4.35 -24.55 14.24
N LEU A 109 5.54 -25.17 14.30
CA LEU A 109 6.68 -24.75 13.47
C LEU A 109 6.35 -24.87 11.97
N GLU A 110 5.53 -25.85 11.59
CA GLU A 110 5.06 -26.03 10.22
C GLU A 110 4.24 -24.81 9.75
N PHE A 111 3.29 -24.35 10.57
CA PHE A 111 2.48 -23.17 10.24
C PHE A 111 3.36 -21.92 10.10
N LYS A 112 4.27 -21.70 11.07
CA LYS A 112 5.21 -20.55 11.04
C LYS A 112 6.07 -20.58 9.76
N ASN A 113 6.63 -21.73 9.41
CA ASN A 113 7.47 -21.88 8.22
C ASN A 113 6.67 -21.69 6.91
N ASN A 114 5.45 -22.19 6.84
CA ASN A 114 4.57 -21.98 5.70
C ASN A 114 4.21 -20.50 5.56
N LEU A 115 3.88 -19.82 6.66
CA LEU A 115 3.57 -18.39 6.66
C LEU A 115 4.76 -17.55 6.15
N LYS A 116 5.98 -17.85 6.64
CA LYS A 116 7.22 -17.21 6.16
C LYS A 116 7.41 -17.42 4.67
N LYS A 117 7.20 -18.64 4.18
CA LYS A 117 7.32 -18.97 2.77
C LYS A 117 6.34 -18.16 1.92
N GLU A 118 5.08 -18.10 2.33
CA GLU A 118 4.04 -17.38 1.59
C GLU A 118 4.26 -15.85 1.61
N ILE A 119 4.67 -15.29 2.74
CA ILE A 119 5.04 -13.87 2.83
C ILE A 119 6.24 -13.57 1.93
N ASN A 120 7.28 -14.39 1.98
CA ASN A 120 8.46 -14.22 1.12
C ASN A 120 8.11 -14.34 -0.37
N ALA A 121 7.21 -15.25 -0.75
CA ALA A 121 6.74 -15.36 -2.13
C ALA A 121 6.02 -14.07 -2.59
N LEU A 122 5.19 -13.48 -1.73
CA LEU A 122 4.54 -12.19 -2.03
C LEU A 122 5.55 -11.05 -2.10
N VAL A 123 6.56 -11.04 -1.24
CA VAL A 123 7.66 -10.06 -1.27
C VAL A 123 8.45 -10.12 -2.59
N GLU A 124 8.69 -11.32 -3.15
CA GLU A 124 9.27 -11.48 -4.48
C GLU A 124 8.40 -10.87 -5.59
N ILE A 125 7.09 -11.14 -5.53
CA ILE A 125 6.14 -10.58 -6.51
C ILE A 125 6.14 -9.04 -6.40
N ILE A 126 6.13 -8.50 -5.19
CA ILE A 126 6.22 -7.05 -4.94
C ILE A 126 7.53 -6.47 -5.52
N ASN A 127 8.65 -7.16 -5.34
CA ASN A 127 9.94 -6.69 -5.86
C ASN A 127 9.95 -6.60 -7.39
N GLN A 128 9.38 -7.60 -8.05
CA GLN A 128 9.27 -7.67 -9.51
C GLN A 128 8.25 -6.69 -10.09
N SER A 129 7.38 -6.12 -9.26
CA SER A 129 6.30 -5.25 -9.73
C SER A 129 6.72 -3.79 -9.73
N SER A 130 6.31 -3.05 -10.77
CA SER A 130 6.57 -1.62 -10.92
C SER A 130 5.68 -0.79 -9.99
N ARG A 131 4.38 -1.12 -9.93
CA ARG A 131 3.38 -0.44 -9.10
C ARG A 131 2.54 -1.46 -8.34
N ILE A 132 2.08 -1.08 -7.17
CA ILE A 132 1.19 -1.87 -6.33
C ILE A 132 -0.14 -1.14 -6.22
N TYR A 133 -1.23 -1.85 -6.41
CA TYR A 133 -2.60 -1.36 -6.22
C TYR A 133 -3.28 -2.17 -5.12
N LEU A 134 -3.71 -1.49 -4.05
CA LEU A 134 -4.44 -2.10 -2.95
C LEU A 134 -5.94 -1.97 -3.18
N PHE A 135 -6.64 -3.08 -3.13
CA PHE A 135 -8.09 -3.19 -3.29
C PHE A 135 -8.72 -3.88 -2.08
N GLY A 136 -9.95 -3.54 -1.77
CA GLY A 136 -10.69 -4.10 -0.65
C GLY A 136 -11.84 -3.19 -0.24
N ALA A 137 -12.58 -3.58 0.79
CA ALA A 137 -13.51 -2.66 1.43
C ALA A 137 -12.74 -1.50 2.11
N VAL A 138 -13.41 -0.37 2.31
CA VAL A 138 -12.79 0.86 2.86
C VAL A 138 -12.07 0.59 4.19
N TYR A 139 -12.67 -0.22 5.07
CA TYR A 139 -12.09 -0.46 6.38
C TYR A 139 -10.75 -1.23 6.33
N PRO A 140 -10.62 -2.40 5.67
CA PRO A 140 -9.32 -3.03 5.47
C PRO A 140 -8.29 -2.14 4.78
N LEU A 141 -8.71 -1.34 3.80
CA LEU A 141 -7.82 -0.40 3.11
C LEU A 141 -7.33 0.73 4.03
N SER A 142 -8.15 1.18 4.98
CA SER A 142 -7.73 2.18 5.97
C SER A 142 -6.61 1.67 6.88
N LEU A 143 -6.61 0.37 7.20
CA LEU A 143 -5.53 -0.29 7.94
C LEU A 143 -4.24 -0.42 7.13
N ALA A 144 -4.35 -0.47 5.79
CA ALA A 144 -3.22 -0.57 4.89
C ALA A 144 -2.52 0.78 4.58
N VAL A 145 -3.03 1.90 5.10
CA VAL A 145 -2.44 3.23 4.85
C VAL A 145 -1.00 3.33 5.37
N ASP A 146 -0.69 2.73 6.53
CA ASP A 146 0.68 2.72 7.06
C ASP A 146 1.63 1.91 6.16
N PHE A 147 1.18 0.75 5.67
CA PHE A 147 1.93 -0.02 4.68
C PHE A 147 2.20 0.80 3.42
N GLN A 148 1.18 1.51 2.90
CA GLN A 148 1.32 2.37 1.72
C GLN A 148 2.39 3.46 1.96
N ILE A 149 2.33 4.16 3.11
CA ILE A 149 3.32 5.18 3.50
C ILE A 149 4.72 4.58 3.58
N ASN A 150 4.87 3.43 4.24
CA ASN A 150 6.14 2.76 4.45
C ASN A 150 6.77 2.33 3.12
N MET A 151 6.00 1.69 2.24
CA MET A 151 6.47 1.24 0.93
C MET A 151 6.86 2.41 0.01
N ILE A 152 6.08 3.49 -0.01
CA ILE A 152 6.42 4.71 -0.78
C ILE A 152 7.70 5.35 -0.22
N SER A 153 7.89 5.33 1.10
CA SER A 153 9.08 5.90 1.75
C SER A 153 10.38 5.16 1.38
N ILE A 154 10.28 3.89 0.98
CA ILE A 154 11.41 3.07 0.52
C ILE A 154 11.47 2.94 -1.02
N GLY A 155 10.71 3.76 -1.75
CA GLY A 155 10.81 3.89 -3.20
C GLY A 155 9.84 3.04 -4.02
N LYS A 156 8.90 2.30 -3.40
CA LYS A 156 7.83 1.59 -4.13
C LYS A 156 6.62 2.49 -4.36
N THR A 157 6.09 2.48 -5.57
CA THR A 157 4.83 3.16 -5.87
C THR A 157 3.65 2.31 -5.44
N VAL A 158 2.84 2.81 -4.51
CA VAL A 158 1.66 2.11 -3.98
C VAL A 158 0.45 3.02 -4.06
N TYR A 159 -0.60 2.56 -4.72
CA TYR A 159 -1.92 3.20 -4.78
C TYR A 159 -2.93 2.39 -3.98
N SER A 160 -3.96 3.05 -3.46
CA SER A 160 -5.09 2.40 -2.81
C SER A 160 -6.39 2.96 -3.38
N ASP A 161 -7.32 2.08 -3.73
CA ASP A 161 -8.60 2.46 -4.31
C ASP A 161 -9.71 2.26 -3.27
N PHE A 162 -10.08 3.36 -2.59
CA PHE A 162 -11.18 3.36 -1.63
C PHE A 162 -12.56 3.37 -2.30
N GLN A 163 -12.61 3.53 -3.64
CA GLN A 163 -13.85 3.51 -4.43
C GLN A 163 -14.21 2.08 -4.85
N SER A 164 -14.40 1.20 -3.86
CA SER A 164 -14.65 -0.24 -4.10
C SER A 164 -15.90 -0.52 -4.95
N GLU A 165 -16.87 0.38 -4.95
CA GLU A 165 -18.13 0.24 -5.69
C GLU A 165 -18.11 0.90 -7.08
N SER A 166 -17.03 1.63 -7.42
CA SER A 166 -16.94 2.26 -8.73
C SER A 166 -16.64 1.25 -9.83
N ASP A 167 -17.24 1.40 -11.00
CA ASP A 167 -16.98 0.60 -12.19
C ASP A 167 -15.69 1.02 -12.92
N TYR A 168 -14.97 2.00 -12.37
CA TYR A 168 -13.70 2.46 -12.93
C TYR A 168 -12.53 1.76 -12.24
N LEU A 169 -11.59 1.27 -13.05
CA LEU A 169 -10.28 0.81 -12.61
C LEU A 169 -9.21 1.49 -13.45
N GLU A 170 -8.20 2.02 -12.77
CA GLU A 170 -7.02 2.53 -13.46
C GLU A 170 -6.31 1.39 -14.20
N PRO A 171 -5.93 1.58 -15.48
CA PRO A 171 -5.26 0.52 -16.25
C PRO A 171 -3.96 0.08 -15.59
N MET A 172 -3.85 -1.22 -15.36
CA MET A 172 -2.65 -1.89 -14.90
C MET A 172 -1.97 -2.57 -16.08
N ASN A 173 -0.65 -2.57 -16.10
CA ASN A 173 0.16 -3.32 -17.07
C ASN A 173 0.68 -4.64 -16.47
N GLU A 174 1.42 -5.41 -17.26
CA GLU A 174 1.93 -6.72 -16.86
C GLU A 174 2.90 -6.65 -15.66
N ASP A 175 3.55 -5.52 -15.48
CA ASP A 175 4.51 -5.28 -14.38
C ASP A 175 3.84 -4.78 -13.09
N ASP A 176 2.52 -4.62 -13.07
CA ASP A 176 1.80 -4.14 -11.89
C ASP A 176 1.27 -5.30 -11.03
N LEU A 177 1.04 -5.02 -9.75
CA LEU A 177 0.47 -5.96 -8.79
C LEU A 177 -0.80 -5.37 -8.16
N ALA A 178 -1.91 -6.10 -8.25
CA ALA A 178 -3.08 -5.87 -7.43
C ALA A 178 -3.01 -6.72 -6.15
N ILE A 179 -3.12 -6.13 -4.97
CA ILE A 179 -3.29 -6.84 -3.69
C ILE A 179 -4.70 -6.59 -3.19
N ILE A 180 -5.47 -7.65 -3.04
CA ILE A 180 -6.86 -7.62 -2.59
C ILE A 180 -6.92 -8.03 -1.12
N LEU A 181 -7.39 -7.12 -0.26
CA LEU A 181 -7.56 -7.34 1.17
C LEU A 181 -9.02 -7.67 1.47
N THR A 182 -9.30 -8.90 1.91
CA THR A 182 -10.68 -9.33 2.18
C THR A 182 -10.76 -10.37 3.29
N ALA A 183 -11.39 -10.03 4.43
CA ALA A 183 -11.50 -10.92 5.57
C ALA A 183 -12.21 -12.25 5.23
N SER A 184 -13.44 -12.16 4.79
CA SER A 184 -14.32 -13.31 4.55
C SER A 184 -14.38 -13.77 3.10
N GLY A 185 -13.65 -13.10 2.20
CA GLY A 185 -13.84 -13.25 0.76
C GLY A 185 -15.08 -12.55 0.21
N ARG A 186 -15.91 -11.86 1.03
CA ARG A 186 -17.13 -11.18 0.59
C ARG A 186 -16.86 -10.10 -0.47
N TYR A 187 -15.75 -9.40 -0.37
CA TYR A 187 -15.38 -8.39 -1.38
C TYR A 187 -15.45 -8.92 -2.80
N VAL A 188 -15.02 -10.16 -3.01
CA VAL A 188 -15.06 -10.83 -4.33
C VAL A 188 -16.50 -11.01 -4.82
N GLY A 189 -17.44 -11.30 -3.92
CA GLY A 189 -18.86 -11.52 -4.26
C GLY A 189 -19.70 -10.24 -4.29
N GLU A 190 -19.47 -9.34 -3.34
CA GLU A 190 -20.25 -8.10 -3.18
C GLU A 190 -19.80 -6.99 -4.14
N CYS A 191 -18.50 -6.89 -4.40
CA CYS A 191 -17.92 -5.96 -5.37
C CYS A 191 -17.56 -6.66 -6.69
N LYS A 192 -18.45 -7.51 -7.20
CA LYS A 192 -18.21 -8.39 -8.35
C LYS A 192 -17.75 -7.64 -9.60
N SER A 193 -18.36 -6.49 -9.90
CA SER A 193 -18.00 -5.66 -11.05
C SER A 193 -16.53 -5.23 -10.94
N LYS A 194 -16.15 -4.60 -9.83
CA LYS A 194 -14.78 -4.16 -9.55
C LYS A 194 -13.79 -5.33 -9.55
N PHE A 195 -14.15 -6.44 -8.92
CA PHE A 195 -13.31 -7.63 -8.88
C PHE A 195 -13.06 -8.20 -10.28
N ASN A 196 -14.07 -8.25 -11.13
CA ASN A 196 -13.92 -8.68 -12.52
C ASN A 196 -13.00 -7.74 -13.31
N LEU A 197 -13.11 -6.42 -13.11
CA LEU A 197 -12.20 -5.46 -13.71
C LEU A 197 -10.74 -5.71 -13.29
N ILE A 198 -10.50 -5.98 -11.99
CA ILE A 198 -9.18 -6.32 -11.48
C ILE A 198 -8.66 -7.60 -12.14
N CYS A 199 -9.49 -8.64 -12.21
CA CYS A 199 -9.10 -9.94 -12.77
C CYS A 199 -8.80 -9.87 -14.27
N ASN A 200 -9.52 -9.06 -15.01
CA ASN A 200 -9.33 -8.87 -16.45
C ASN A 200 -8.18 -7.90 -16.79
N ASN A 201 -7.60 -7.26 -15.80
CA ASN A 201 -6.45 -6.38 -16.01
C ASN A 201 -5.16 -7.20 -16.18
N ALA A 202 -4.16 -6.66 -16.89
CA ALA A 202 -2.94 -7.37 -17.26
C ALA A 202 -2.03 -7.72 -16.05
N GLY A 203 -2.04 -6.88 -15.00
CA GLY A 203 -1.14 -7.02 -13.84
C GLY A 203 -1.31 -8.31 -13.06
N LYS A 204 -0.32 -8.66 -12.23
CA LYS A 204 -0.38 -9.78 -11.28
C LYS A 204 -1.42 -9.50 -10.18
N LYS A 205 -2.00 -10.56 -9.61
CA LYS A 205 -3.03 -10.48 -8.56
C LYS A 205 -2.62 -11.33 -7.36
N ALA A 206 -2.67 -10.71 -6.18
CA ALA A 206 -2.53 -11.39 -4.90
C ALA A 206 -3.76 -11.14 -4.02
N VAL A 207 -4.12 -12.11 -3.20
CA VAL A 207 -5.21 -11.99 -2.23
C VAL A 207 -4.68 -12.29 -0.83
N ILE A 208 -5.04 -11.46 0.13
CA ILE A 208 -4.81 -11.71 1.57
C ILE A 208 -6.17 -11.88 2.23
N SER A 209 -6.42 -13.05 2.81
CA SER A 209 -7.77 -13.40 3.30
C SER A 209 -7.75 -14.41 4.45
N CYS A 210 -8.75 -14.32 5.33
CA CYS A 210 -9.08 -15.36 6.32
C CYS A 210 -10.03 -16.43 5.77
N SER A 211 -10.38 -16.38 4.49
CA SER A 211 -11.19 -17.38 3.79
C SER A 211 -10.40 -18.00 2.66
N ASN A 212 -10.46 -19.29 2.48
CA ASN A 212 -9.85 -20.00 1.36
C ASN A 212 -10.79 -20.18 0.14
N ARG A 213 -11.98 -19.57 0.20
CA ARG A 213 -13.05 -19.76 -0.79
C ARG A 213 -12.63 -19.50 -2.24
N TYR A 214 -11.68 -18.60 -2.44
CA TYR A 214 -11.25 -18.17 -3.77
C TYR A 214 -9.78 -18.52 -4.07
N SER A 215 -9.17 -19.40 -3.27
CA SER A 215 -7.76 -19.79 -3.43
C SER A 215 -7.46 -20.57 -4.71
N SER A 216 -8.49 -21.18 -5.32
CA SER A 216 -8.37 -21.97 -6.55
C SER A 216 -8.63 -21.19 -7.85
N LEU A 217 -8.84 -19.87 -7.78
CA LEU A 217 -9.07 -19.06 -8.97
C LEU A 217 -7.79 -18.91 -9.80
N GLN A 218 -7.80 -19.39 -11.04
CA GLN A 218 -6.62 -19.45 -11.92
C GLN A 218 -5.96 -18.08 -12.23
N TYR A 219 -6.71 -16.99 -12.13
CA TYR A 219 -6.19 -15.64 -12.37
C TYR A 219 -5.58 -14.98 -11.11
N ILE A 220 -5.60 -15.67 -9.96
CA ILE A 220 -4.90 -15.22 -8.75
C ILE A 220 -3.51 -15.85 -8.73
N ASN A 221 -2.49 -15.01 -8.80
CA ASN A 221 -1.09 -15.45 -8.84
C ASN A 221 -0.55 -15.85 -7.46
N HIS A 222 -1.11 -15.26 -6.39
CA HIS A 222 -0.71 -15.55 -5.02
C HIS A 222 -1.90 -15.41 -4.06
N TYR A 223 -2.08 -16.39 -3.17
CA TYR A 223 -3.18 -16.38 -2.20
C TYR A 223 -2.62 -16.62 -0.80
N LEU A 224 -2.51 -15.54 0.00
CA LEU A 224 -2.11 -15.63 1.39
C LEU A 224 -3.34 -15.90 2.27
N TYR A 225 -3.51 -17.15 2.67
CA TYR A 225 -4.57 -17.59 3.57
C TYR A 225 -4.12 -17.53 5.02
N ILE A 226 -4.90 -16.89 5.87
CA ILE A 226 -4.67 -16.79 7.30
C ILE A 226 -5.88 -17.36 8.02
N PRO A 227 -5.76 -18.52 8.67
CA PRO A 227 -6.87 -19.13 9.38
C PRO A 227 -7.35 -18.23 10.52
N THR A 228 -8.66 -18.03 10.63
CA THR A 228 -9.27 -17.34 11.77
C THR A 228 -9.86 -18.36 12.74
N THR A 229 -9.74 -18.08 14.03
CA THR A 229 -10.31 -18.95 15.08
C THR A 229 -11.81 -18.76 15.24
N ASN A 230 -12.34 -17.61 14.82
CA ASN A 230 -13.76 -17.31 14.92
C ASN A 230 -14.36 -17.12 13.51
N LYS A 231 -15.00 -18.16 13.00
CA LYS A 231 -15.61 -18.17 11.66
C LYS A 231 -16.76 -17.15 11.48
N ASN A 232 -17.30 -16.63 12.55
CA ASN A 232 -18.46 -15.71 12.53
C ASN A 232 -18.10 -14.25 12.81
N SER A 233 -16.94 -13.99 13.38
CA SER A 233 -16.45 -12.63 13.59
C SER A 233 -15.05 -12.51 12.99
N PHE A 234 -14.91 -11.67 12.01
CA PHE A 234 -13.61 -11.41 11.37
C PHE A 234 -12.82 -10.33 12.12
N VAL A 235 -13.07 -10.14 13.42
CA VAL A 235 -12.40 -9.16 14.28
C VAL A 235 -10.88 -9.37 14.25
N ASP A 236 -10.44 -10.63 14.22
CA ASP A 236 -9.01 -10.96 14.16
C ASP A 236 -8.35 -10.50 12.84
N PHE A 237 -9.14 -10.31 11.77
CA PHE A 237 -8.61 -9.90 10.46
C PHE A 237 -7.90 -8.54 10.52
N ASP A 238 -8.34 -7.65 11.38
CA ASP A 238 -7.73 -6.33 11.52
C ASP A 238 -6.29 -6.45 12.02
N TYR A 239 -6.10 -7.24 13.07
CA TYR A 239 -4.77 -7.53 13.61
C TYR A 239 -3.90 -8.27 12.60
N TYR A 240 -4.46 -9.27 11.91
CA TYR A 240 -3.74 -9.99 10.88
C TYR A 240 -3.33 -9.08 9.73
N THR A 241 -4.23 -8.22 9.27
CA THR A 241 -3.95 -7.29 8.17
C THR A 241 -2.78 -6.39 8.53
N ILE A 242 -2.79 -5.77 9.72
CA ILE A 242 -1.71 -4.90 10.17
C ILE A 242 -0.39 -5.68 10.26
N LEU A 243 -0.37 -6.82 10.95
CA LEU A 243 0.85 -7.60 11.18
C LEU A 243 1.44 -8.17 9.87
N ILE A 244 0.58 -8.64 8.97
CA ILE A 244 1.04 -9.20 7.69
C ILE A 244 1.59 -8.13 6.76
N LEU A 245 0.90 -7.01 6.63
CA LEU A 245 1.39 -5.91 5.83
C LEU A 245 2.69 -5.35 6.41
N ASP A 246 2.83 -5.36 7.73
CA ASP A 246 4.06 -4.97 8.41
C ASP A 246 5.19 -5.97 8.15
N LEU A 247 4.93 -7.28 8.26
CA LEU A 247 5.90 -8.33 7.93
C LEU A 247 6.34 -8.26 6.47
N ILE A 248 5.41 -8.05 5.53
CA ILE A 248 5.73 -7.85 4.11
C ILE A 248 6.67 -6.66 3.92
N TYR A 249 6.38 -5.54 4.57
CA TYR A 249 7.25 -4.35 4.52
C TYR A 249 8.62 -4.62 5.12
N ILE A 250 8.70 -5.30 6.26
CA ILE A 250 9.95 -5.62 6.95
C ILE A 250 10.81 -6.54 6.09
N GLU A 251 10.25 -7.66 5.64
CA GLU A 251 10.94 -8.62 4.77
C GLU A 251 11.42 -7.96 3.48
N TYR A 252 10.59 -7.13 2.86
CA TYR A 252 10.97 -6.38 1.66
C TYR A 252 12.16 -5.44 1.94
N ASN A 253 12.11 -4.68 3.03
CA ASN A 253 13.16 -3.72 3.38
C ASN A 253 14.48 -4.44 3.69
N LEU A 254 14.44 -5.50 4.50
CA LEU A 254 15.63 -6.29 4.85
C LEU A 254 16.30 -6.90 3.61
N LYS A 255 15.49 -7.37 2.67
CA LYS A 255 15.99 -8.09 1.49
C LYS A 255 16.45 -7.18 0.36
N TYR A 256 15.77 -6.06 0.12
CA TYR A 256 15.98 -5.26 -1.09
C TYR A 256 16.44 -3.83 -0.86
N CYS A 257 16.33 -3.30 0.37
CA CYS A 257 16.70 -1.92 0.65
C CYS A 257 17.94 -1.81 1.54
N ARG A 258 18.20 -2.76 2.44
CA ARG A 258 19.40 -2.81 3.26
C ARG A 258 20.53 -3.52 2.52
N GLY A 259 21.56 -2.77 2.15
CA GLY A 259 22.75 -3.29 1.46
C GLY A 259 23.06 -2.59 0.12
N LYS A 260 22.29 -1.54 -0.17
CA LYS A 260 22.60 -0.65 -1.31
C LYS A 260 23.26 0.62 -0.86
#